data_04f15eb8f4c1cc174e1b2467f678ed5d
#
_entry.id   04f15eb8f4c1cc174e1b2467f678ed5d
#
_cell.length_a   1.000
_cell.length_b   1.000
_cell.length_c   1.000
_cell.angle_alpha   90.00
_cell.angle_beta   90.00
_cell.angle_gamma   90.00
#
_symmetry.space_group_name_H-M   'P 1'
#
loop_
_entity.id
_entity.type
_entity.pdbx_description
1 polymer ?
#
loop_
_entity_poly.entity_id
_entity_poly.type
_entity_poly.pdbx_seq_one_letter_code
_entity_poly.pdbx_strand_id
1 'polypeptide(L)'
;VEVNNCIYGQNNTGSDCTDPTSSDSDIDGINDGLEVSLTGTDPMDDDSDGDRLLDGQETAGLDRNNTSHGHGATDPLDADSDNGGIRDGTEIETDDTNPNNPSDDFLSALDNDGDGLSNGEEITEGTDPNDSDSDDDGLSDGDEVYGLNNTYGYTSDPNEPDSDGDGLNDSVEISNCFYSDNEDECTNPKNSDSDSDGVNDSAEISNCFYGETNDECTDPKNSDSDGDGIPDGEEINENPYQTDPLLIDTDNDGLLDGDEYYYDTDPLDADSDDDGINDYDEVINCIYGEDNDECTDPNEPDTDSDGINDYDEVNNCIYGENE
;
A
#
# COMPACT_ATOMS: atom_id res chain seq x y z
N VAL A 1 36.32 -20.20 33.56
CA VAL A 1 36.78 -19.01 32.83
C VAL A 1 35.60 -18.50 31.97
N GLU A 2 34.84 -19.38 31.39
CA GLU A 2 33.65 -19.12 30.52
C GLU A 2 32.46 -18.57 31.29
N VAL A 3 32.35 -18.82 32.57
CA VAL A 3 31.17 -18.39 33.41
C VAL A 3 31.23 -16.91 33.83
N ASN A 4 32.36 -16.21 33.65
CA ASN A 4 32.52 -14.82 34.05
C ASN A 4 32.94 -13.82 32.96
N ASN A 5 33.22 -14.31 31.76
CA ASN A 5 33.51 -13.47 30.60
C ASN A 5 32.88 -14.18 29.40
N CYS A 6 31.79 -13.69 28.93
CA CYS A 6 31.35 -14.06 27.59
C CYS A 6 32.47 -13.75 26.60
N ILE A 7 32.85 -14.72 25.79
CA ILE A 7 33.92 -14.56 24.81
C ILE A 7 33.46 -13.70 23.66
N TYR A 8 32.16 -13.72 23.38
CA TYR A 8 31.48 -12.88 22.38
C TYR A 8 30.35 -12.04 23.01
N GLY A 9 30.29 -10.75 22.66
CA GLY A 9 29.25 -9.81 23.07
C GLY A 9 29.55 -9.01 24.35
N GLN A 10 29.54 -7.68 24.23
CA GLN A 10 29.83 -6.75 25.35
C GLN A 10 28.61 -6.46 26.25
N ASN A 11 27.46 -7.12 26.05
CA ASN A 11 26.26 -6.92 26.82
C ASN A 11 25.84 -8.19 27.56
N ASN A 12 26.35 -8.36 28.71
CA ASN A 12 26.16 -9.42 29.70
C ASN A 12 24.70 -9.72 30.05
N THR A 13 23.92 -10.22 29.12
CA THR A 13 22.57 -10.77 29.36
C THR A 13 22.62 -12.26 29.02
N GLY A 14 22.72 -13.11 29.98
CA GLY A 14 22.92 -14.55 30.01
C GLY A 14 22.38 -15.49 28.88
N SER A 15 22.06 -14.94 27.72
CA SER A 15 21.74 -15.64 26.48
C SER A 15 22.86 -15.57 25.43
N ASP A 16 23.86 -14.76 25.64
CA ASP A 16 24.91 -14.47 24.66
C ASP A 16 26.28 -15.10 25.07
N CYS A 17 26.26 -16.18 25.80
CA CYS A 17 27.43 -16.84 26.29
C CYS A 17 27.42 -18.32 25.93
N THR A 18 28.60 -18.81 25.52
CA THR A 18 28.77 -20.25 25.26
C THR A 18 28.43 -21.13 26.46
N ASP A 19 27.91 -22.34 26.21
CA ASP A 19 27.59 -23.31 27.27
C ASP A 19 28.85 -23.94 27.86
N PRO A 20 29.22 -23.65 29.14
CA PRO A 20 30.42 -24.20 29.76
C PRO A 20 30.38 -25.72 29.96
N THR A 21 29.26 -26.37 29.61
CA THR A 21 29.12 -27.82 29.65
C THR A 21 29.12 -28.47 28.25
N SER A 22 29.08 -27.67 27.19
CA SER A 22 29.29 -28.07 25.81
C SER A 22 30.65 -27.57 25.31
N SER A 23 31.25 -28.25 24.38
CA SER A 23 32.45 -27.79 23.69
C SER A 23 32.14 -27.17 22.31
N ASP A 24 30.89 -27.21 21.94
CA ASP A 24 30.26 -26.77 20.69
C ASP A 24 28.87 -26.32 21.11
N SER A 25 28.63 -25.02 21.19
CA SER A 25 27.45 -24.44 21.86
C SER A 25 26.25 -24.35 20.96
N ASP A 26 26.42 -24.13 19.66
CA ASP A 26 25.39 -24.02 18.62
C ASP A 26 25.20 -25.33 17.81
N ILE A 27 26.15 -26.26 17.95
CA ILE A 27 26.10 -27.62 17.35
C ILE A 27 26.32 -27.59 15.82
N ASP A 28 27.07 -26.65 15.33
CA ASP A 28 27.44 -26.53 13.92
C ASP A 28 28.53 -27.54 13.48
N GLY A 29 29.29 -28.08 14.45
CA GLY A 29 30.40 -29.04 14.24
C GLY A 29 31.77 -28.45 14.45
N ILE A 30 31.90 -27.16 14.74
CA ILE A 30 33.14 -26.51 15.20
C ILE A 30 33.09 -26.37 16.74
N ASN A 31 34.19 -26.34 17.40
CA ASN A 31 34.24 -26.09 18.84
C ASN A 31 34.37 -24.59 19.12
N ASP A 32 33.63 -24.07 20.11
CA ASP A 32 33.65 -22.64 20.53
C ASP A 32 35.09 -22.05 20.60
N GLY A 33 36.05 -22.84 21.04
CA GLY A 33 37.42 -22.40 21.13
C GLY A 33 38.17 -22.31 19.80
N LEU A 34 37.73 -23.06 18.79
CA LEU A 34 38.26 -22.98 17.42
C LEU A 34 37.60 -21.81 16.68
N GLU A 35 36.32 -21.61 16.87
CA GLU A 35 35.58 -20.49 16.29
C GLU A 35 36.24 -19.16 16.70
N VAL A 36 36.40 -18.91 17.98
CA VAL A 36 37.06 -17.69 18.50
C VAL A 36 38.52 -17.55 18.05
N SER A 37 39.26 -18.66 17.88
CA SER A 37 40.70 -18.60 17.68
C SER A 37 41.18 -18.82 16.25
N LEU A 38 40.36 -19.42 15.41
CA LEU A 38 40.77 -19.88 14.08
C LEU A 38 39.83 -19.44 12.96
N THR A 39 38.51 -19.73 13.03
CA THR A 39 37.55 -19.39 11.97
C THR A 39 37.09 -17.96 12.10
N GLY A 40 36.88 -17.46 13.31
CA GLY A 40 36.35 -16.12 13.58
C GLY A 40 34.82 -16.08 13.61
N THR A 41 34.16 -17.25 13.49
CA THR A 41 32.72 -17.43 13.57
C THR A 41 32.15 -17.18 14.96
N ASP A 42 30.86 -17.05 15.12
CA ASP A 42 30.20 -16.82 16.41
C ASP A 42 29.81 -18.15 17.06
N PRO A 43 30.37 -18.57 18.20
CA PRO A 43 30.08 -19.83 18.87
C PRO A 43 28.64 -20.00 19.37
N MET A 44 27.73 -19.13 19.02
CA MET A 44 26.30 -19.15 19.37
C MET A 44 25.40 -19.05 18.13
N ASP A 45 25.99 -18.94 16.94
CA ASP A 45 25.30 -18.85 15.66
C ASP A 45 25.84 -19.90 14.71
N ASP A 46 25.06 -20.90 14.42
CA ASP A 46 25.43 -22.08 13.65
C ASP A 46 25.66 -21.80 12.15
N ASP A 47 25.33 -20.59 11.68
CA ASP A 47 25.41 -20.12 10.28
C ASP A 47 25.78 -18.62 10.28
N SER A 48 27.05 -18.32 10.51
CA SER A 48 27.56 -16.96 10.82
C SER A 48 27.34 -15.91 9.72
N ASP A 49 27.21 -16.32 8.45
CA ASP A 49 26.98 -15.41 7.31
C ASP A 49 25.57 -15.52 6.71
N GLY A 50 24.75 -16.47 7.17
CA GLY A 50 23.34 -16.59 6.85
C GLY A 50 23.05 -17.13 5.45
N ASP A 51 23.95 -17.93 4.89
CA ASP A 51 23.83 -18.49 3.56
C ASP A 51 23.11 -19.85 3.53
N ARG A 52 22.77 -20.40 4.71
CA ARG A 52 22.09 -21.68 4.98
C ARG A 52 23.01 -22.91 5.04
N LEU A 53 24.30 -22.78 4.90
CA LEU A 53 25.25 -23.80 5.34
C LEU A 53 25.64 -23.52 6.78
N LEU A 54 25.98 -24.56 7.54
CA LEU A 54 26.53 -24.37 8.88
C LEU A 54 28.04 -24.09 8.77
N ASP A 55 28.60 -23.26 9.62
CA ASP A 55 30.02 -22.94 9.62
C ASP A 55 30.93 -24.17 9.56
N GLY A 56 30.53 -25.22 10.29
CA GLY A 56 31.22 -26.52 10.25
C GLY A 56 31.07 -27.28 8.95
N GLN A 57 29.99 -27.11 8.22
CA GLN A 57 29.82 -27.71 6.88
C GLN A 57 30.70 -27.00 5.86
N GLU A 58 30.74 -25.70 5.88
CA GLU A 58 31.57 -24.88 5.00
C GLU A 58 33.07 -25.17 5.18
N THR A 59 33.56 -25.09 6.41
CA THR A 59 34.98 -25.40 6.73
C THR A 59 35.38 -26.83 6.36
N ALA A 60 34.44 -27.74 6.36
CA ALA A 60 34.64 -29.15 5.97
C ALA A 60 34.38 -29.48 4.49
N GLY A 61 33.77 -28.54 3.73
CA GLY A 61 33.33 -28.75 2.34
C GLY A 61 32.24 -29.79 2.24
N LEU A 62 31.19 -29.65 3.08
CA LEU A 62 30.07 -30.57 3.17
C LEU A 62 28.76 -29.84 2.84
N ASP A 63 27.79 -30.57 2.26
CA ASP A 63 26.41 -30.14 2.09
C ASP A 63 25.61 -30.29 3.40
N ARG A 64 24.34 -29.83 3.38
CA ARG A 64 23.40 -29.95 4.53
C ARG A 64 23.18 -31.40 5.00
N ASN A 65 23.47 -32.39 4.18
CA ASN A 65 23.37 -33.79 4.54
C ASN A 65 24.69 -34.34 5.10
N ASN A 66 25.67 -33.48 5.36
CA ASN A 66 27.05 -33.82 5.74
C ASN A 66 27.73 -34.71 4.73
N THR A 67 27.50 -34.49 3.43
CA THR A 67 28.09 -35.17 2.33
C THR A 67 29.02 -34.23 1.56
N SER A 68 30.19 -34.70 1.15
CA SER A 68 31.10 -33.85 0.36
C SER A 68 30.50 -33.54 -1.00
N HIS A 69 30.30 -32.27 -1.28
CA HIS A 69 29.83 -31.79 -2.60
C HIS A 69 30.94 -31.73 -3.65
N GLY A 70 32.18 -31.87 -3.24
CA GLY A 70 33.33 -32.02 -4.17
C GLY A 70 34.00 -30.73 -4.61
N HIS A 71 33.51 -29.57 -4.17
CA HIS A 71 33.99 -28.25 -4.60
C HIS A 71 35.00 -27.61 -3.60
N GLY A 72 35.16 -28.21 -2.42
CA GLY A 72 36.08 -27.72 -1.38
C GLY A 72 35.36 -26.96 -0.26
N ALA A 73 36.12 -26.41 0.66
CA ALA A 73 35.59 -25.58 1.73
C ALA A 73 35.25 -24.18 1.20
N THR A 74 34.25 -23.57 1.81
CA THR A 74 33.88 -22.15 1.64
C THR A 74 34.32 -21.31 2.84
N ASP A 75 34.10 -20.00 2.82
CA ASP A 75 34.43 -19.10 3.91
C ASP A 75 33.18 -18.86 4.78
N PRO A 76 33.08 -19.39 6.00
CA PRO A 76 31.89 -19.28 6.85
C PRO A 76 31.59 -17.85 7.36
N LEU A 77 32.26 -16.84 6.83
CA LEU A 77 32.01 -15.43 7.09
C LEU A 77 31.71 -14.65 5.81
N ASP A 78 31.57 -15.34 4.67
CA ASP A 78 31.30 -14.72 3.39
C ASP A 78 30.31 -15.58 2.61
N ALA A 79 29.06 -15.22 2.67
CA ALA A 79 27.92 -15.93 2.08
C ALA A 79 28.03 -16.19 0.56
N ASP A 80 29.04 -15.62 -0.12
CA ASP A 80 29.34 -15.76 -1.55
C ASP A 80 30.86 -15.75 -1.73
N SER A 81 31.50 -16.88 -1.36
CA SER A 81 32.96 -17.05 -1.25
C SER A 81 33.75 -16.68 -2.51
N ASP A 82 33.17 -16.77 -3.68
CA ASP A 82 33.84 -16.43 -4.95
C ASP A 82 33.39 -15.11 -5.57
N ASN A 83 32.39 -14.45 -4.97
CA ASN A 83 31.79 -13.20 -5.44
C ASN A 83 31.17 -13.31 -6.84
N GLY A 84 30.58 -14.45 -7.16
CA GLY A 84 29.87 -14.73 -8.40
C GLY A 84 28.45 -14.19 -8.48
N GLY A 85 27.88 -13.87 -7.29
CA GLY A 85 26.54 -13.33 -7.14
C GLY A 85 25.51 -14.34 -6.65
N ILE A 86 25.92 -15.61 -6.47
CA ILE A 86 25.09 -16.65 -5.84
C ILE A 86 25.70 -17.01 -4.49
N ARG A 87 24.87 -17.28 -3.51
CA ARG A 87 25.34 -17.70 -2.18
C ARG A 87 25.82 -19.14 -2.20
N ASP A 88 26.86 -19.46 -1.45
CA ASP A 88 27.49 -20.79 -1.39
C ASP A 88 26.45 -21.89 -1.09
N GLY A 89 25.54 -21.65 -0.14
CA GLY A 89 24.47 -22.58 0.19
C GLY A 89 23.51 -22.85 -0.96
N THR A 90 23.21 -21.85 -1.77
CA THR A 90 22.38 -21.99 -2.95
C THR A 90 23.08 -22.77 -4.05
N GLU A 91 24.34 -22.47 -4.31
CA GLU A 91 25.15 -23.18 -5.31
C GLU A 91 25.24 -24.68 -5.01
N ILE A 92 25.47 -24.99 -3.73
CA ILE A 92 25.62 -26.41 -3.30
C ILE A 92 24.29 -27.14 -3.25
N GLU A 93 23.23 -26.52 -2.77
CA GLU A 93 21.95 -27.18 -2.46
C GLU A 93 20.94 -27.16 -3.63
N THR A 94 21.00 -26.13 -4.47
CA THR A 94 20.01 -25.87 -5.51
C THR A 94 20.61 -25.97 -6.91
N ASP A 95 21.73 -25.28 -7.16
CA ASP A 95 22.21 -25.07 -8.51
C ASP A 95 23.27 -26.08 -8.97
N ASP A 96 23.88 -26.85 -8.04
CA ASP A 96 24.99 -27.80 -8.29
C ASP A 96 26.18 -27.11 -9.01
N THR A 97 26.43 -25.82 -8.63
CA THR A 97 27.58 -25.03 -9.06
C THR A 97 28.71 -25.07 -8.04
N ASN A 98 29.82 -24.43 -8.31
CA ASN A 98 31.01 -24.48 -7.46
C ASN A 98 31.21 -23.15 -6.73
N PRO A 99 30.92 -23.06 -5.44
CA PRO A 99 31.00 -21.83 -4.63
C PRO A 99 32.43 -21.24 -4.52
N ASN A 100 33.37 -21.76 -5.25
CA ASN A 100 34.73 -21.24 -5.38
C ASN A 100 35.09 -20.88 -6.83
N ASN A 101 34.09 -20.73 -7.73
CA ASN A 101 34.33 -20.45 -9.15
C ASN A 101 33.26 -19.55 -9.77
N PRO A 102 33.39 -18.23 -9.71
CA PRO A 102 32.38 -17.27 -10.19
C PRO A 102 32.04 -17.38 -11.69
N SER A 103 32.64 -18.35 -12.39
CA SER A 103 32.42 -18.52 -13.85
C SER A 103 31.32 -19.52 -14.15
N ASP A 104 30.85 -20.27 -13.21
CA ASP A 104 29.73 -21.24 -13.34
C ASP A 104 28.42 -20.74 -12.73
N ASP A 105 28.41 -19.58 -12.12
CA ASP A 105 27.25 -18.86 -11.61
C ASP A 105 26.29 -18.37 -12.71
N PHE A 106 26.59 -18.69 -13.96
CA PHE A 106 25.69 -18.39 -15.06
C PHE A 106 24.30 -19.05 -14.91
N LEU A 107 24.13 -19.95 -13.94
CA LEU A 107 22.83 -20.51 -13.55
C LEU A 107 21.94 -19.44 -12.90
N SER A 108 22.50 -18.39 -12.31
CA SER A 108 21.76 -17.20 -11.89
C SER A 108 20.99 -16.50 -13.03
N ALA A 109 21.44 -16.68 -14.26
CA ALA A 109 20.76 -16.18 -15.45
C ALA A 109 19.70 -17.16 -16.00
N LEU A 110 19.51 -18.33 -15.39
CA LEU A 110 18.39 -19.21 -15.69
C LEU A 110 17.12 -18.66 -15.03
N ASP A 111 16.04 -18.94 -15.64
CA ASP A 111 14.68 -18.70 -15.18
C ASP A 111 14.03 -20.08 -15.12
N ASN A 112 13.93 -20.67 -13.91
CA ASN A 112 13.55 -22.05 -13.74
C ASN A 112 12.05 -22.29 -13.87
N ASP A 113 11.23 -21.34 -13.43
CA ASP A 113 9.76 -21.42 -13.44
C ASP A 113 9.14 -20.65 -14.60
N GLY A 114 9.95 -19.79 -15.25
CA GLY A 114 9.57 -19.11 -16.49
C GLY A 114 8.72 -17.86 -16.29
N ASP A 115 8.86 -17.20 -15.15
CA ASP A 115 8.09 -16.02 -14.76
C ASP A 115 8.67 -14.71 -15.27
N GLY A 116 9.93 -14.72 -15.74
CA GLY A 116 10.65 -13.56 -16.30
C GLY A 116 11.70 -12.96 -15.37
N LEU A 117 11.81 -13.40 -14.11
CA LEU A 117 12.98 -13.21 -13.27
C LEU A 117 14.00 -14.33 -13.52
N SER A 118 15.27 -14.04 -13.39
CA SER A 118 16.28 -15.07 -13.29
C SER A 118 16.42 -15.55 -11.85
N ASN A 119 16.85 -16.80 -11.65
CA ASN A 119 17.09 -17.35 -10.31
C ASN A 119 17.91 -16.42 -9.42
N GLY A 120 18.88 -15.69 -9.97
CA GLY A 120 19.70 -14.74 -9.23
C GLY A 120 18.96 -13.46 -8.82
N GLU A 121 18.04 -13.01 -9.65
CA GLU A 121 17.16 -11.87 -9.32
C GLU A 121 16.16 -12.27 -8.25
N GLU A 122 15.58 -13.47 -8.33
CA GLU A 122 14.65 -14.00 -7.35
C GLU A 122 15.29 -14.13 -5.95
N ILE A 123 16.50 -14.64 -5.88
CA ILE A 123 17.25 -14.66 -4.61
C ILE A 123 17.46 -13.24 -4.05
N THR A 124 17.66 -12.25 -4.91
CA THR A 124 17.83 -10.85 -4.50
C THR A 124 16.50 -10.25 -4.01
N GLU A 125 15.40 -10.56 -4.66
CA GLU A 125 14.06 -10.10 -4.28
C GLU A 125 13.45 -10.93 -3.15
N GLY A 126 14.01 -12.12 -2.86
CA GLY A 126 13.58 -13.00 -1.77
C GLY A 126 12.46 -13.96 -2.16
N THR A 127 12.26 -14.17 -3.44
CA THR A 127 11.29 -15.12 -4.02
C THR A 127 11.87 -16.53 -4.21
N ASP A 128 11.05 -17.52 -4.57
CA ASP A 128 11.48 -18.93 -4.77
C ASP A 128 11.74 -19.20 -6.26
N PRO A 129 12.99 -19.50 -6.69
CA PRO A 129 13.34 -19.81 -8.08
C PRO A 129 12.63 -21.00 -8.74
N ASN A 130 11.66 -21.59 -8.10
CA ASN A 130 10.87 -22.69 -8.65
C ASN A 130 9.36 -22.45 -8.47
N ASP A 131 8.96 -21.27 -8.01
CA ASP A 131 7.57 -20.87 -7.81
C ASP A 131 7.34 -19.50 -8.42
N SER A 132 6.70 -19.45 -9.56
CA SER A 132 6.50 -18.24 -10.37
C SER A 132 5.53 -17.21 -9.79
N ASP A 133 5.01 -17.43 -8.58
CA ASP A 133 4.03 -16.58 -7.89
C ASP A 133 4.19 -16.85 -6.39
N SER A 134 5.24 -16.25 -5.80
CA SER A 134 5.74 -16.58 -4.45
C SER A 134 4.77 -16.28 -3.32
N ASP A 135 3.84 -15.34 -3.50
CA ASP A 135 2.84 -14.98 -2.50
C ASP A 135 1.41 -15.47 -2.82
N ASP A 136 1.25 -16.20 -3.95
CA ASP A 136 -0.01 -16.82 -4.39
C ASP A 136 -1.15 -15.81 -4.66
N ASP A 137 -0.84 -14.55 -5.04
CA ASP A 137 -1.86 -13.53 -5.30
C ASP A 137 -2.43 -13.61 -6.73
N GLY A 138 -1.71 -14.24 -7.66
CA GLY A 138 -2.09 -14.46 -9.06
C GLY A 138 -1.34 -13.60 -10.06
N LEU A 139 -0.41 -12.76 -9.64
CA LEU A 139 0.64 -12.18 -10.47
C LEU A 139 1.86 -13.09 -10.43
N SER A 140 2.75 -12.99 -11.40
CA SER A 140 4.05 -13.63 -11.30
C SER A 140 5.07 -12.68 -10.69
N ASP A 141 6.07 -13.22 -9.97
CA ASP A 141 7.13 -12.43 -9.35
C ASP A 141 7.79 -11.48 -10.37
N GLY A 142 8.01 -11.96 -11.60
CA GLY A 142 8.56 -11.15 -12.68
C GLY A 142 7.64 -10.04 -13.17
N ASP A 143 6.33 -10.26 -13.23
CA ASP A 143 5.35 -9.23 -13.55
C ASP A 143 5.30 -8.15 -12.47
N GLU A 144 5.43 -8.52 -11.21
CA GLU A 144 5.41 -7.62 -10.08
C GLU A 144 6.67 -6.74 -10.00
N VAL A 145 7.84 -7.35 -10.12
CA VAL A 145 9.12 -6.63 -10.06
C VAL A 145 9.28 -5.67 -11.24
N TYR A 146 8.89 -6.07 -12.45
CA TYR A 146 9.13 -5.30 -13.66
C TYR A 146 7.92 -4.55 -14.19
N GLY A 147 6.73 -4.83 -13.69
CA GLY A 147 5.47 -4.23 -14.17
C GLY A 147 5.17 -4.60 -15.63
N LEU A 148 5.46 -5.84 -16.06
CA LEU A 148 5.53 -6.17 -17.49
C LEU A 148 4.18 -6.36 -18.15
N ASN A 149 3.22 -6.99 -17.51
CA ASN A 149 1.94 -7.36 -18.12
C ASN A 149 0.79 -6.43 -17.77
N ASN A 150 1.09 -5.22 -17.31
CA ASN A 150 0.07 -4.22 -17.02
C ASN A 150 0.29 -2.93 -17.83
N THR A 151 -0.82 -2.26 -18.18
CA THR A 151 -0.82 -1.08 -19.06
C THR A 151 -0.07 0.11 -18.47
N TYR A 152 0.02 0.19 -17.14
CA TYR A 152 0.60 1.33 -16.41
C TYR A 152 2.05 1.13 -15.99
N GLY A 153 2.56 -0.10 -16.08
CA GLY A 153 3.88 -0.45 -15.58
C GLY A 153 3.98 -0.37 -14.07
N TYR A 154 2.87 -0.62 -13.35
CA TYR A 154 2.88 -0.73 -11.90
C TYR A 154 3.67 -1.95 -11.47
N THR A 155 4.42 -1.79 -10.39
CA THR A 155 5.17 -2.85 -9.72
C THR A 155 4.58 -3.07 -8.34
N SER A 156 4.68 -4.30 -7.82
CA SER A 156 4.25 -4.69 -6.48
C SER A 156 5.38 -5.35 -5.69
N ASP A 157 5.11 -5.84 -4.51
CA ASP A 157 6.07 -6.62 -3.72
C ASP A 157 5.76 -8.11 -3.89
N PRO A 158 6.61 -8.91 -4.58
CA PRO A 158 6.34 -10.30 -4.90
C PRO A 158 6.31 -11.26 -3.68
N ASN A 159 6.37 -10.73 -2.48
CA ASN A 159 6.27 -11.48 -1.23
C ASN A 159 5.05 -11.10 -0.38
N GLU A 160 4.25 -10.11 -0.82
CA GLU A 160 3.10 -9.60 -0.08
C GLU A 160 1.91 -9.45 -1.03
N PRO A 161 0.89 -10.31 -0.96
CA PRO A 161 -0.25 -10.34 -1.90
C PRO A 161 -1.13 -9.07 -1.88
N ASP A 162 -0.80 -8.09 -1.07
CA ASP A 162 -1.45 -6.78 -0.87
C ASP A 162 -0.35 -5.82 -0.42
N SER A 163 0.37 -5.24 -1.37
CA SER A 163 1.61 -4.48 -1.15
C SER A 163 1.43 -3.22 -0.30
N ASP A 164 0.28 -2.56 -0.34
CA ASP A 164 0.01 -1.33 0.42
C ASP A 164 -0.91 -1.53 1.63
N GLY A 165 -1.51 -2.73 1.75
CA GLY A 165 -2.29 -3.14 2.90
C GLY A 165 -3.69 -2.53 2.95
N ASP A 166 -4.25 -2.12 1.83
CA ASP A 166 -5.58 -1.52 1.76
C ASP A 166 -6.72 -2.53 1.76
N GLY A 167 -6.42 -3.80 1.43
CA GLY A 167 -7.37 -4.93 1.41
C GLY A 167 -7.73 -5.41 0.01
N LEU A 168 -7.17 -4.83 -1.05
CA LEU A 168 -7.14 -5.40 -2.40
C LEU A 168 -5.83 -6.17 -2.60
N ASN A 169 -5.87 -7.26 -3.36
CA ASN A 169 -4.64 -7.93 -3.79
C ASN A 169 -4.07 -7.18 -5.00
N ASP A 170 -2.77 -7.19 -5.14
CA ASP A 170 -2.05 -6.52 -6.24
C ASP A 170 -2.55 -6.97 -7.61
N SER A 171 -2.83 -8.27 -7.78
CA SER A 171 -3.43 -8.81 -9.00
C SER A 171 -4.83 -8.25 -9.32
N VAL A 172 -5.58 -7.92 -8.31
CA VAL A 172 -6.91 -7.32 -8.45
C VAL A 172 -6.79 -5.90 -8.97
N GLU A 173 -5.85 -5.14 -8.44
CA GLU A 173 -5.60 -3.75 -8.83
C GLU A 173 -5.03 -3.63 -10.25
N ILE A 174 -4.14 -4.55 -10.62
CA ILE A 174 -3.43 -4.51 -11.91
C ILE A 174 -4.18 -5.22 -13.04
N SER A 175 -4.77 -6.40 -12.77
CA SER A 175 -5.32 -7.29 -13.82
C SER A 175 -6.84 -7.24 -13.95
N ASN A 176 -7.53 -6.90 -12.89
CA ASN A 176 -8.98 -6.91 -12.83
C ASN A 176 -9.57 -5.52 -12.60
N CYS A 177 -8.96 -4.48 -13.13
CA CYS A 177 -9.45 -3.11 -13.03
C CYS A 177 -10.98 -3.06 -12.98
N PHE A 178 -11.55 -2.78 -11.82
CA PHE A 178 -12.93 -3.11 -11.45
C PHE A 178 -14.00 -2.22 -12.10
N TYR A 179 -13.61 -1.07 -12.60
CA TYR A 179 -14.52 -0.06 -13.12
C TYR A 179 -14.44 0.06 -14.63
N SER A 180 -15.58 -0.23 -15.26
CA SER A 180 -15.96 0.02 -16.64
C SER A 180 -15.23 -0.74 -17.78
N ASP A 181 -15.87 -0.71 -18.94
CA ASP A 181 -15.40 -1.27 -20.23
C ASP A 181 -14.16 -0.53 -20.82
N ASN A 182 -13.52 0.36 -20.06
CA ASN A 182 -12.34 1.12 -20.47
C ASN A 182 -11.13 0.68 -19.63
N GLU A 183 -10.07 0.23 -20.28
CA GLU A 183 -8.81 -0.26 -19.69
C GLU A 183 -8.00 0.82 -18.89
N ASP A 184 -8.62 1.92 -18.48
CA ASP A 184 -7.96 3.09 -17.91
C ASP A 184 -8.13 3.26 -16.39
N GLU A 185 -8.66 2.25 -15.67
CA GLU A 185 -9.12 2.40 -14.29
C GLU A 185 -8.48 1.45 -13.26
N CYS A 186 -7.23 1.06 -13.48
CA CYS A 186 -6.46 0.29 -12.49
C CYS A 186 -5.91 1.19 -11.40
N THR A 187 -5.96 0.73 -10.15
CA THR A 187 -5.33 1.39 -9.01
C THR A 187 -3.85 1.04 -8.91
N ASN A 188 -3.15 1.66 -8.02
CA ASN A 188 -1.71 1.45 -7.85
C ASN A 188 -1.44 0.57 -6.63
N PRO A 189 -0.96 -0.67 -6.77
CA PRO A 189 -0.78 -1.62 -5.67
C PRO A 189 0.22 -1.18 -4.57
N LYS A 190 0.84 -0.03 -4.73
CA LYS A 190 1.72 0.60 -3.72
C LYS A 190 1.16 1.89 -3.15
N ASN A 191 -0.10 2.19 -3.39
CA ASN A 191 -0.73 3.41 -2.92
C ASN A 191 -2.20 3.17 -2.58
N SER A 192 -2.49 2.89 -1.34
CA SER A 192 -3.81 2.56 -0.78
C SER A 192 -4.92 3.61 -0.97
N ASP A 193 -4.62 4.74 -1.59
CA ASP A 193 -5.51 5.86 -1.88
C ASP A 193 -4.97 6.53 -3.15
N SER A 194 -5.41 6.03 -4.31
CA SER A 194 -4.80 6.33 -5.61
C SER A 194 -4.99 7.77 -6.07
N ASP A 195 -6.09 8.42 -5.70
CA ASP A 195 -6.39 9.81 -6.05
C ASP A 195 -6.18 10.81 -4.91
N SER A 196 -5.89 10.28 -3.69
CA SER A 196 -5.52 11.06 -2.51
C SER A 196 -6.65 11.93 -1.95
N ASP A 197 -7.87 11.44 -1.99
CA ASP A 197 -9.04 12.10 -1.45
C ASP A 197 -9.31 11.78 0.04
N GLY A 198 -8.68 10.69 0.56
CA GLY A 198 -8.79 10.21 1.93
C GLY A 198 -9.70 8.99 2.11
N VAL A 199 -10.20 8.42 1.03
CA VAL A 199 -10.83 7.09 0.98
C VAL A 199 -9.84 6.10 0.38
N ASN A 200 -9.79 4.87 0.89
CA ASN A 200 -8.92 3.83 0.33
C ASN A 200 -9.57 3.21 -0.90
N ASP A 201 -8.76 2.83 -1.89
CA ASP A 201 -9.22 2.18 -3.13
C ASP A 201 -10.15 0.99 -2.86
N SER A 202 -9.80 0.15 -1.88
CA SER A 202 -10.65 -0.99 -1.48
C SER A 202 -12.00 -0.58 -0.88
N ALA A 203 -12.05 0.53 -0.19
CA ALA A 203 -13.29 1.05 0.39
C ALA A 203 -14.23 1.56 -0.71
N GLU A 204 -13.69 2.20 -1.71
CA GLU A 204 -14.44 2.66 -2.87
C GLU A 204 -14.96 1.51 -3.74
N ILE A 205 -14.11 0.51 -3.97
CA ILE A 205 -14.44 -0.66 -4.81
C ILE A 205 -15.33 -1.68 -4.06
N SER A 206 -15.04 -1.98 -2.79
CA SER A 206 -15.65 -3.11 -2.08
C SER A 206 -16.83 -2.74 -1.20
N ASN A 207 -16.87 -1.54 -0.69
CA ASN A 207 -17.85 -1.12 0.32
C ASN A 207 -18.89 -0.14 -0.20
N CYS A 208 -18.78 0.38 -1.42
CA CYS A 208 -19.75 1.28 -2.04
C CYS A 208 -20.66 1.94 -0.99
N PHE A 209 -20.20 3.03 -0.37
CA PHE A 209 -20.77 3.56 0.89
C PHE A 209 -22.25 3.96 0.78
N TYR A 210 -22.76 4.23 -0.41
CA TYR A 210 -24.10 4.79 -0.63
C TYR A 210 -24.99 3.98 -1.58
N GLY A 211 -24.52 2.89 -2.24
CA GLY A 211 -25.31 2.11 -3.18
C GLY A 211 -25.68 0.70 -2.70
N GLU A 212 -26.91 0.24 -2.98
CA GLU A 212 -27.30 -1.17 -2.79
C GLU A 212 -26.91 -2.05 -4.01
N THR A 213 -26.26 -1.48 -5.04
CA THR A 213 -25.85 -2.16 -6.27
C THR A 213 -24.43 -1.72 -6.69
N ASN A 214 -23.66 -2.57 -7.34
CA ASN A 214 -22.28 -2.33 -7.79
C ASN A 214 -22.11 -1.19 -8.84
N ASP A 215 -23.12 -0.44 -9.13
CA ASP A 215 -23.12 0.67 -10.10
C ASP A 215 -23.11 2.06 -9.40
N GLU A 216 -22.93 2.11 -8.08
CA GLU A 216 -23.08 3.33 -7.27
C GLU A 216 -21.92 3.44 -6.25
N CYS A 217 -20.69 3.37 -6.73
CA CYS A 217 -19.48 3.49 -5.92
C CYS A 217 -18.69 4.71 -6.38
N THR A 218 -17.92 5.34 -5.48
CA THR A 218 -16.96 6.36 -5.87
C THR A 218 -15.87 5.77 -6.76
N ASP A 219 -15.19 6.61 -7.50
CA ASP A 219 -14.14 6.20 -8.45
C ASP A 219 -12.76 6.39 -7.80
N PRO A 220 -12.00 5.30 -7.48
CA PRO A 220 -10.71 5.36 -6.77
C PRO A 220 -9.61 6.13 -7.53
N LYS A 221 -9.93 6.73 -8.67
CA LYS A 221 -9.01 7.57 -9.46
C LYS A 221 -9.55 8.97 -9.72
N ASN A 222 -10.66 9.29 -9.13
CA ASN A 222 -11.29 10.60 -9.27
C ASN A 222 -11.74 11.12 -7.91
N SER A 223 -10.91 11.90 -7.27
CA SER A 223 -11.11 12.45 -5.93
C SER A 223 -12.40 13.27 -5.71
N ASP A 224 -13.25 13.41 -6.70
CA ASP A 224 -14.52 14.14 -6.70
C ASP A 224 -15.41 13.45 -7.74
N SER A 225 -16.11 12.39 -7.31
CA SER A 225 -16.80 11.44 -8.20
C SER A 225 -17.98 12.04 -8.95
N ASP A 226 -18.72 12.95 -8.33
CA ASP A 226 -19.86 13.62 -8.94
C ASP A 226 -19.54 14.98 -9.57
N GLY A 227 -18.40 15.58 -9.20
CA GLY A 227 -17.88 16.79 -9.81
C GLY A 227 -18.48 18.09 -9.27
N ASP A 228 -18.93 18.09 -8.03
CA ASP A 228 -19.52 19.27 -7.38
C ASP A 228 -18.47 20.22 -6.76
N GLY A 229 -17.24 19.72 -6.58
CA GLY A 229 -16.08 20.45 -6.05
C GLY A 229 -15.71 20.10 -4.63
N ILE A 230 -16.39 19.14 -3.98
CA ILE A 230 -16.01 18.55 -2.70
C ILE A 230 -15.37 17.19 -2.97
N PRO A 231 -14.22 16.85 -2.40
CA PRO A 231 -13.65 15.51 -2.53
C PRO A 231 -14.49 14.45 -1.79
N ASP A 232 -14.61 13.22 -2.36
CA ASP A 232 -15.41 12.12 -1.82
C ASP A 232 -15.08 11.84 -0.35
N GLY A 233 -13.78 11.86 0.00
CA GLY A 233 -13.34 11.65 1.36
C GLY A 233 -13.72 12.77 2.33
N GLU A 234 -13.86 14.00 1.88
CA GLU A 234 -14.39 15.09 2.69
C GLU A 234 -15.90 14.91 2.92
N GLU A 235 -16.66 14.47 1.93
CA GLU A 235 -18.10 14.23 2.05
C GLU A 235 -18.41 13.07 3.01
N ILE A 236 -17.64 11.98 2.93
CA ILE A 236 -17.82 10.79 3.76
C ILE A 236 -17.40 11.01 5.22
N ASN A 237 -16.25 11.69 5.46
CA ASN A 237 -15.58 11.60 6.76
C ASN A 237 -15.69 12.82 7.66
N GLU A 238 -15.66 14.03 7.18
CA GLU A 238 -15.44 15.19 8.07
C GLU A 238 -16.13 16.50 7.67
N ASN A 239 -16.96 16.51 6.69
CA ASN A 239 -17.74 17.70 6.38
C ASN A 239 -18.73 17.96 7.52
N PRO A 240 -19.02 19.21 7.92
CA PRO A 240 -20.10 19.49 8.85
C PRO A 240 -21.46 18.94 8.37
N TYR A 241 -21.57 18.69 7.08
CA TYR A 241 -22.74 18.11 6.41
C TYR A 241 -22.27 16.85 5.68
N GLN A 242 -22.60 15.68 6.09
CA GLN A 242 -22.29 14.43 5.36
C GLN A 242 -23.15 14.37 4.10
N THR A 243 -22.62 14.92 2.99
CA THR A 243 -23.24 14.86 1.66
C THR A 243 -23.03 13.49 1.00
N ASP A 244 -23.68 13.24 -0.11
CA ASP A 244 -23.56 11.99 -0.86
C ASP A 244 -22.56 12.18 -2.02
N PRO A 245 -21.36 11.56 -2.00
CA PRO A 245 -20.30 11.77 -2.99
C PRO A 245 -20.67 11.35 -4.44
N LEU A 246 -21.90 10.95 -4.66
CA LEU A 246 -22.43 10.59 -5.99
C LEU A 246 -23.59 11.51 -6.41
N LEU A 247 -23.90 12.52 -5.63
CA LEU A 247 -25.01 13.44 -5.89
C LEU A 247 -24.55 14.89 -5.79
N ILE A 248 -24.34 15.53 -6.90
CA ILE A 248 -23.89 16.92 -7.04
C ILE A 248 -24.75 17.96 -6.32
N ASP A 249 -25.92 17.58 -5.79
CA ASP A 249 -26.95 18.40 -5.17
C ASP A 249 -27.79 17.44 -4.30
N THR A 250 -27.40 17.32 -3.03
CA THR A 250 -27.94 16.27 -2.13
C THR A 250 -29.39 16.52 -1.73
N ASP A 251 -29.80 17.78 -1.51
CA ASP A 251 -31.18 18.13 -1.12
C ASP A 251 -32.09 18.47 -2.30
N ASN A 252 -31.50 18.57 -3.51
CA ASN A 252 -32.20 18.84 -4.77
C ASN A 252 -32.90 20.20 -4.85
N ASP A 253 -32.32 21.23 -4.28
CA ASP A 253 -32.83 22.58 -4.39
C ASP A 253 -32.37 23.30 -5.68
N GLY A 254 -31.25 22.83 -6.27
CA GLY A 254 -30.64 23.31 -7.51
C GLY A 254 -29.33 24.07 -7.30
N LEU A 255 -28.89 24.31 -6.07
CA LEU A 255 -27.54 24.70 -5.70
C LEU A 255 -26.71 23.43 -5.55
N LEU A 256 -25.46 23.44 -5.92
CA LEU A 256 -24.58 22.30 -5.77
C LEU A 256 -23.99 22.28 -4.35
N ASP A 257 -23.75 21.11 -3.78
CA ASP A 257 -23.21 20.96 -2.44
C ASP A 257 -21.92 21.77 -2.24
N GLY A 258 -21.01 21.75 -3.23
CA GLY A 258 -19.79 22.56 -3.23
C GLY A 258 -20.03 24.08 -3.35
N ASP A 259 -21.07 24.52 -4.03
CA ASP A 259 -21.46 25.92 -4.09
C ASP A 259 -22.11 26.36 -2.77
N GLU A 260 -22.87 25.49 -2.09
CA GLU A 260 -23.45 25.74 -0.78
C GLU A 260 -22.38 25.95 0.28
N TYR A 261 -21.31 25.19 0.21
CA TYR A 261 -20.14 25.40 1.05
C TYR A 261 -19.53 26.81 0.89
N TYR A 262 -19.62 27.36 -0.31
CA TYR A 262 -19.16 28.72 -0.57
C TYR A 262 -20.11 29.79 -0.02
N TYR A 263 -21.41 29.52 -0.02
CA TYR A 263 -22.46 30.45 0.44
C TYR A 263 -22.81 30.29 1.93
N ASP A 264 -22.21 29.27 2.61
CA ASP A 264 -22.43 28.94 4.03
C ASP A 264 -23.88 28.48 4.29
N THR A 265 -24.53 27.86 3.29
CA THR A 265 -25.82 27.18 3.38
C THR A 265 -25.66 25.70 3.79
N ASP A 266 -26.76 25.00 4.12
CA ASP A 266 -26.76 23.61 4.55
C ASP A 266 -27.14 22.68 3.37
N PRO A 267 -26.19 21.93 2.75
CA PRO A 267 -26.44 21.10 1.59
C PRO A 267 -27.40 19.91 1.83
N LEU A 268 -27.96 19.80 3.02
CA LEU A 268 -28.99 18.81 3.37
C LEU A 268 -30.37 19.45 3.60
N ASP A 269 -30.48 20.77 3.48
CA ASP A 269 -31.70 21.51 3.75
C ASP A 269 -31.92 22.63 2.71
N ALA A 270 -32.77 22.37 1.74
CA ALA A 270 -33.09 23.21 0.60
C ALA A 270 -33.59 24.64 0.91
N ASP A 271 -33.65 25.03 2.18
CA ASP A 271 -34.12 26.32 2.69
C ASP A 271 -33.43 26.53 4.06
N SER A 272 -32.16 26.88 4.04
CA SER A 272 -31.25 26.90 5.19
C SER A 272 -31.70 27.77 6.34
N ASP A 273 -32.48 28.84 6.09
CA ASP A 273 -33.00 29.76 7.10
C ASP A 273 -34.48 29.57 7.44
N ASP A 274 -35.17 28.57 6.78
CA ASP A 274 -36.58 28.25 7.01
C ASP A 274 -37.56 29.40 6.67
N ASP A 275 -37.20 30.33 5.77
CA ASP A 275 -38.08 31.46 5.43
C ASP A 275 -39.13 31.12 4.37
N GLY A 276 -38.90 30.05 3.58
CA GLY A 276 -39.78 29.51 2.52
C GLY A 276 -39.32 29.84 1.10
N ILE A 277 -38.18 30.43 0.90
CA ILE A 277 -37.43 30.53 -0.35
C ILE A 277 -36.32 29.48 -0.28
N ASN A 278 -35.97 28.82 -1.37
CA ASN A 278 -34.84 27.91 -1.34
C ASN A 278 -33.52 28.64 -1.64
N ASP A 279 -32.41 28.07 -1.17
CA ASP A 279 -31.08 28.67 -1.23
C ASP A 279 -30.67 29.01 -2.67
N TYR A 280 -30.94 28.14 -3.63
CA TYR A 280 -30.68 28.39 -5.06
C TYR A 280 -31.42 29.63 -5.59
N ASP A 281 -32.68 29.76 -5.23
CA ASP A 281 -33.49 30.90 -5.67
C ASP A 281 -32.98 32.23 -5.07
N GLU A 282 -32.44 32.21 -3.86
CA GLU A 282 -31.86 33.38 -3.22
C GLU A 282 -30.48 33.72 -3.80
N VAL A 283 -29.62 32.72 -3.99
CA VAL A 283 -28.22 32.91 -4.42
C VAL A 283 -28.13 33.17 -5.94
N ILE A 284 -28.75 32.30 -6.76
CA ILE A 284 -28.53 32.25 -8.20
C ILE A 284 -29.61 32.98 -8.98
N ASN A 285 -30.87 32.76 -8.63
CA ASN A 285 -31.96 33.41 -9.36
C ASN A 285 -32.20 34.84 -8.93
N CYS A 286 -31.83 35.20 -7.72
CA CYS A 286 -32.07 36.54 -7.18
C CYS A 286 -33.45 37.02 -7.60
N ILE A 287 -34.49 36.29 -7.20
CA ILE A 287 -35.84 36.37 -7.78
C ILE A 287 -36.42 37.78 -7.74
N TYR A 288 -35.82 38.72 -6.98
CA TYR A 288 -36.43 39.96 -6.58
C TYR A 288 -35.60 41.24 -6.78
N GLY A 289 -34.83 41.34 -7.84
CA GLY A 289 -34.23 42.63 -8.20
C GLY A 289 -34.41 42.94 -9.70
N GLU A 290 -35.27 43.89 -10.07
CA GLU A 290 -35.23 44.47 -11.44
C GLU A 290 -33.88 45.17 -11.73
N ASP A 291 -33.02 45.33 -10.74
CA ASP A 291 -31.68 45.93 -10.80
C ASP A 291 -30.70 45.06 -9.99
N ASN A 292 -30.16 44.05 -10.50
CA ASN A 292 -28.97 43.20 -10.23
C ASN A 292 -28.16 43.40 -8.88
N ASP A 293 -28.67 43.96 -7.84
CA ASP A 293 -27.91 44.36 -6.64
C ASP A 293 -28.53 43.90 -5.30
N GLU A 294 -29.66 43.18 -5.27
CA GLU A 294 -30.33 42.81 -4.00
C GLU A 294 -30.93 41.40 -4.07
N CYS A 295 -30.09 40.39 -3.91
CA CYS A 295 -30.52 39.02 -3.57
C CYS A 295 -30.82 38.96 -2.08
N THR A 296 -31.75 38.14 -1.65
CA THR A 296 -31.92 37.79 -0.24
C THR A 296 -30.73 37.00 0.27
N ASP A 297 -30.50 36.97 1.57
CA ASP A 297 -29.39 36.24 2.21
C ASP A 297 -29.93 34.88 2.66
N PRO A 298 -29.48 33.74 2.06
CA PRO A 298 -30.01 32.40 2.34
C PRO A 298 -29.75 31.93 3.78
N ASN A 299 -29.13 32.75 4.62
CA ASN A 299 -28.86 32.45 6.02
C ASN A 299 -29.61 33.37 6.99
N GLU A 300 -30.40 34.32 6.50
CA GLU A 300 -31.09 35.34 7.31
C GLU A 300 -32.54 35.49 6.84
N PRO A 301 -33.55 34.91 7.51
CA PRO A 301 -34.93 34.87 7.05
C PRO A 301 -35.64 36.25 6.94
N ASP A 302 -34.94 37.33 7.18
CA ASP A 302 -35.35 38.76 7.08
C ASP A 302 -34.08 39.55 6.81
N THR A 303 -33.63 39.53 5.55
CA THR A 303 -32.36 40.10 5.09
C THR A 303 -32.15 41.57 5.49
N ASP A 304 -33.19 42.40 5.45
CA ASP A 304 -33.09 43.84 5.80
C ASP A 304 -33.46 44.12 7.26
N SER A 305 -33.88 43.13 8.04
CA SER A 305 -34.22 43.17 9.46
C SER A 305 -35.37 44.17 9.79
N ASP A 306 -36.33 44.29 8.89
CA ASP A 306 -37.48 45.19 9.09
C ASP A 306 -38.66 44.55 9.84
N GLY A 307 -38.62 43.18 9.97
CA GLY A 307 -39.60 42.36 10.71
C GLY A 307 -40.62 41.70 9.83
N ILE A 308 -40.42 41.68 8.53
CA ILE A 308 -41.13 40.86 7.54
C ILE A 308 -40.08 39.88 6.99
N ASN A 309 -40.42 38.60 6.81
CA ASN A 309 -39.47 37.69 6.22
C ASN A 309 -39.49 37.83 4.68
N ASP A 310 -38.39 37.39 4.07
CA ASP A 310 -38.13 37.60 2.64
C ASP A 310 -39.20 36.96 1.77
N TYR A 311 -39.67 35.75 2.14
CA TYR A 311 -40.79 35.10 1.43
C TYR A 311 -42.08 35.90 1.44
N ASP A 312 -42.44 36.51 2.57
CA ASP A 312 -43.63 37.34 2.69
C ASP A 312 -43.52 38.61 1.86
N GLU A 313 -42.35 39.24 1.82
CA GLU A 313 -42.08 40.40 0.99
C GLU A 313 -42.24 40.09 -0.48
N VAL A 314 -41.64 39.00 -0.85
CA VAL A 314 -41.57 38.45 -2.19
C VAL A 314 -42.93 38.05 -2.71
N ASN A 315 -43.63 37.14 -2.04
CA ASN A 315 -44.84 36.53 -2.53
C ASN A 315 -46.10 37.33 -2.28
N ASN A 316 -46.11 38.21 -1.31
CA ASN A 316 -47.30 38.98 -0.97
C ASN A 316 -47.30 40.39 -1.52
N CYS A 317 -46.20 40.90 -2.15
CA CYS A 317 -46.09 42.26 -2.64
C CYS A 317 -46.65 43.27 -1.60
N ILE A 318 -46.15 43.16 -0.37
CA ILE A 318 -46.71 43.88 0.79
C ILE A 318 -46.56 45.38 0.63
N TYR A 319 -45.78 45.85 -0.28
CA TYR A 319 -45.67 47.25 -0.64
C TYR A 319 -46.75 47.66 -1.60
N GLY A 320 -47.72 48.25 -0.99
CA GLY A 320 -48.86 48.82 -1.66
C GLY A 320 -48.48 49.70 -2.81
N GLU A 321 -49.33 49.68 -3.83
CA GLU A 321 -49.39 50.66 -4.87
C GLU A 321 -49.22 52.07 -4.27
N ASN A 322 -48.02 52.62 -4.41
CA ASN A 322 -47.87 54.06 -4.17
C ASN A 322 -48.60 54.80 -5.26
N GLU A 323 -49.63 55.45 -4.87
CA GLU A 323 -50.43 56.39 -5.66
C GLU A 323 -49.59 57.44 -6.41
#